data_b2d8f42e1e35edcedea35a0fc2978165
#
_entry.id   b2d8f42e1e35edcedea35a0fc2978165
#
_cell.length_a   1.000
_cell.length_b   1.000
_cell.length_c   1.000
_cell.angle_alpha   90.00
_cell.angle_beta   90.00
_cell.angle_gamma   90.00
#
_symmetry.space_group_name_H-M   'P 1'
#
loop_
_entity.id
_entity.type
_entity.pdbx_description
1 polymer ?
#
loop_
_entity_poly.entity_id
_entity_poly.type
_entity_poly.pdbx_seq_one_letter_code
_entity_poly.pdbx_strand_id
1 'polypeptide(L)'
;QMNLQNKFKKYSKIPTGNGMTGRDVAIKMLQDNGIYDVQVTHTPGQLTDHYNPANKTVNLSEGVYDSNSIMAAAVAAHECGHAVQHARAYAPLTLRSKLVPVVSFASQWMTWLLLAGILLLEPFPQLLFAGIILFAMTTLFSFITLPVEIDASKRALVWLSASGITN
;
A
#
# COMPACT_ATOMS: atom_id res chain seq x y z
N GLN A 1 6.07 -0.64 14.51
CA GLN A 1 7.02 -0.07 13.55
C GLN A 1 8.42 -0.70 13.67
N MET A 2 9.04 -0.80 14.87
CA MET A 2 10.38 -1.41 15.05
C MET A 2 10.48 -2.84 14.52
N ASN A 3 9.46 -3.68 14.70
CA ASN A 3 9.49 -5.08 14.23
C ASN A 3 9.49 -5.17 12.68
N LEU A 4 8.73 -4.31 12.01
CA LEU A 4 8.70 -4.24 10.55
C LEU A 4 10.04 -3.76 9.98
N GLN A 5 10.62 -2.69 10.56
CA GLN A 5 11.93 -2.18 10.14
C GLN A 5 13.05 -3.19 10.35
N ASN A 6 13.02 -3.96 11.44
CA ASN A 6 14.00 -5.01 11.70
C ASN A 6 13.88 -6.16 10.67
N LYS A 7 12.66 -6.57 10.34
CA LYS A 7 12.42 -7.56 9.28
C LYS A 7 12.88 -7.04 7.92
N PHE A 8 12.52 -5.81 7.58
CA PHE A 8 12.95 -5.15 6.34
C PHE A 8 14.48 -5.18 6.23
N LYS A 9 15.19 -4.74 7.28
CA LYS A 9 16.66 -4.72 7.35
C LYS A 9 17.31 -6.11 7.32
N LYS A 10 16.63 -7.13 7.87
CA LYS A 10 17.07 -8.52 7.82
C LYS A 10 16.96 -9.08 6.40
N TYR A 11 15.79 -8.98 5.78
CA TYR A 11 15.52 -9.60 4.49
C TYR A 11 16.05 -8.81 3.29
N SER A 12 16.44 -7.53 3.47
CA SER A 12 17.16 -6.76 2.45
C SER A 12 18.58 -7.26 2.19
N LYS A 13 19.13 -8.08 3.10
CA LYS A 13 20.48 -8.67 2.97
C LYS A 13 20.48 -10.08 2.35
N ILE A 14 19.32 -10.67 2.16
CA ILE A 14 19.18 -12.04 1.63
C ILE A 14 18.80 -11.92 0.15
N PRO A 15 19.67 -12.38 -0.77
CA PRO A 15 19.36 -12.33 -2.19
C PRO A 15 18.24 -13.31 -2.57
N THR A 16 17.53 -13.01 -3.65
CA THR A 16 16.61 -13.96 -4.29
C THR A 16 17.39 -15.14 -4.89
N GLY A 17 16.80 -16.34 -4.90
CA GLY A 17 17.46 -17.55 -5.39
C GLY A 17 17.91 -17.50 -6.85
N ASN A 18 17.25 -16.70 -7.67
CA ASN A 18 17.51 -16.52 -9.10
C ASN A 18 18.13 -15.16 -9.48
N GLY A 19 18.44 -14.31 -8.50
CA GLY A 19 19.07 -13.00 -8.71
C GLY A 19 18.14 -11.92 -9.28
N MET A 20 16.83 -12.14 -9.39
CA MET A 20 15.87 -11.17 -9.91
C MET A 20 15.77 -9.95 -8.99
N THR A 21 15.78 -8.77 -9.61
CA THR A 21 15.52 -7.50 -8.92
C THR A 21 14.03 -7.31 -8.63
N GLY A 22 13.66 -6.36 -7.75
CA GLY A 22 12.27 -6.02 -7.51
C GLY A 22 11.54 -5.62 -8.80
N ARG A 23 12.20 -4.90 -9.70
CA ARG A 23 11.68 -4.60 -11.04
C ARG A 23 11.37 -5.87 -11.84
N ASP A 24 12.29 -6.83 -11.89
CA ASP A 24 12.11 -8.06 -12.67
C ASP A 24 10.96 -8.90 -12.10
N VAL A 25 10.87 -8.98 -10.76
CA VAL A 25 9.78 -9.64 -10.04
C VAL A 25 8.43 -9.00 -10.40
N ALA A 26 8.35 -7.66 -10.38
CA ALA A 26 7.12 -6.94 -10.73
C ALA A 26 6.70 -7.21 -12.17
N ILE A 27 7.61 -7.09 -13.13
CA ILE A 27 7.34 -7.35 -14.55
C ILE A 27 6.84 -8.78 -14.74
N LYS A 28 7.56 -9.76 -14.14
CA LYS A 28 7.18 -11.16 -14.26
C LYS A 28 5.81 -11.44 -13.65
N MET A 29 5.51 -10.92 -12.44
CA MET A 29 4.22 -11.13 -11.80
C MET A 29 3.06 -10.53 -12.61
N LEU A 30 3.24 -9.35 -13.18
CA LEU A 30 2.24 -8.72 -14.05
C LEU A 30 1.98 -9.57 -15.30
N GLN A 31 3.03 -10.04 -15.98
CA GLN A 31 2.93 -10.90 -17.17
C GLN A 31 2.27 -12.24 -16.85
N ASP A 32 2.66 -12.89 -15.76
CA ASP A 32 2.07 -14.18 -15.31
C ASP A 32 0.56 -14.04 -14.98
N ASN A 33 0.10 -12.82 -14.64
CA ASN A 33 -1.33 -12.50 -14.45
C ASN A 33 -2.03 -11.96 -15.70
N GLY A 34 -1.36 -11.89 -16.86
CA GLY A 34 -1.91 -11.39 -18.12
C GLY A 34 -2.09 -9.87 -18.18
N ILE A 35 -1.33 -9.12 -17.36
CA ILE A 35 -1.38 -7.66 -17.27
C ILE A 35 -0.18 -7.08 -18.02
N TYR A 36 -0.45 -6.41 -19.15
CA TYR A 36 0.58 -5.85 -20.04
C TYR A 36 0.50 -4.33 -20.17
N ASP A 37 -0.53 -3.72 -19.60
CA ASP A 37 -0.82 -2.28 -19.65
C ASP A 37 -0.42 -1.53 -18.38
N VAL A 38 0.29 -2.20 -17.48
CA VAL A 38 0.87 -1.63 -16.23
C VAL A 38 2.38 -1.51 -16.41
N GLN A 39 2.90 -0.30 -16.22
CA GLN A 39 4.34 -0.04 -16.28
C GLN A 39 4.98 -0.13 -14.90
N VAL A 40 6.21 -0.66 -14.83
CA VAL A 40 7.02 -0.66 -13.62
C VAL A 40 8.02 0.47 -13.71
N THR A 41 7.93 1.42 -12.78
CA THR A 41 8.72 2.64 -12.75
C THR A 41 9.47 2.81 -11.43
N HIS A 42 10.54 3.57 -11.47
CA HIS A 42 11.32 3.96 -10.29
C HIS A 42 10.71 5.22 -9.65
N THR A 43 10.67 5.27 -8.32
CA THR A 43 10.27 6.45 -7.55
C THR A 43 11.34 6.81 -6.52
N PRO A 44 11.63 8.11 -6.31
CA PRO A 44 12.63 8.52 -5.32
C PRO A 44 12.12 8.29 -3.88
N GLY A 45 13.07 8.11 -2.96
CA GLY A 45 12.80 7.94 -1.53
C GLY A 45 12.83 6.48 -1.06
N GLN A 46 12.59 6.28 0.23
CA GLN A 46 12.51 4.97 0.86
C GLN A 46 11.08 4.67 1.30
N LEU A 47 10.62 3.44 1.09
CA LEU A 47 9.26 3.00 1.45
C LEU A 47 8.17 3.86 0.76
N THR A 48 8.45 4.31 -0.45
CA THR A 48 7.53 5.07 -1.31
C THR A 48 6.87 4.19 -2.36
N ASP A 49 7.06 2.88 -2.25
CA ASP A 49 6.50 1.88 -3.14
C ASP A 49 4.97 1.98 -3.16
N HIS A 50 4.38 1.98 -4.33
CA HIS A 50 2.93 2.01 -4.48
C HIS A 50 2.47 1.67 -5.89
N TYR A 51 1.28 1.09 -6.00
CA TYR A 51 0.55 1.01 -7.26
C TYR A 51 -0.33 2.24 -7.46
N ASN A 52 -0.24 2.88 -8.63
CA ASN A 52 -1.10 3.99 -9.00
C ASN A 52 -2.11 3.54 -10.08
N PRO A 53 -3.41 3.41 -9.75
CA PRO A 53 -4.43 2.97 -10.71
C PRO A 53 -4.78 4.03 -11.76
N ALA A 54 -4.51 5.32 -11.51
CA ALA A 54 -4.86 6.40 -12.43
C ALA A 54 -4.00 6.39 -13.70
N ASN A 55 -2.70 6.13 -13.53
CA ASN A 55 -1.74 6.04 -14.64
C ASN A 55 -1.26 4.61 -14.93
N LYS A 56 -1.78 3.62 -14.20
CA LYS A 56 -1.42 2.20 -14.31
C LYS A 56 0.09 1.97 -14.18
N THR A 57 0.67 2.45 -13.07
CA THR A 57 2.08 2.27 -12.77
C THR A 57 2.29 1.58 -11.42
N VAL A 58 3.23 0.64 -11.38
CA VAL A 58 3.84 0.13 -10.15
C VAL A 58 5.13 0.92 -9.95
N ASN A 59 5.13 1.77 -8.93
CA ASN A 59 6.24 2.65 -8.61
C ASN A 59 7.05 2.02 -7.48
N LEU A 60 8.31 1.70 -7.73
CA LEU A 60 9.19 1.04 -6.78
C LEU A 60 10.29 2.02 -6.33
N SER A 61 10.54 2.06 -5.03
CA SER A 61 11.58 2.88 -4.41
C SER A 61 12.99 2.38 -4.76
N GLU A 62 14.00 3.23 -4.56
CA GLU A 62 15.42 2.91 -4.84
C GLU A 62 15.88 1.61 -4.20
N GLY A 63 15.47 1.36 -2.95
CA GLY A 63 15.83 0.15 -2.22
C GLY A 63 15.13 -1.12 -2.69
N VAL A 64 14.17 -1.01 -3.60
CA VAL A 64 13.36 -2.12 -4.14
C VAL A 64 13.61 -2.32 -5.62
N TYR A 65 13.64 -1.25 -6.41
CA TYR A 65 13.69 -1.33 -7.88
C TYR A 65 14.87 -2.13 -8.41
N ASP A 66 16.09 -1.79 -8.00
CA ASP A 66 17.33 -2.42 -8.44
C ASP A 66 17.87 -3.50 -7.47
N SER A 67 17.20 -3.71 -6.34
CA SER A 67 17.63 -4.69 -5.33
C SER A 67 17.13 -6.09 -5.68
N ASN A 68 18.05 -7.07 -5.62
CA ASN A 68 17.75 -8.50 -5.79
C ASN A 68 17.50 -9.23 -4.47
N SER A 69 16.99 -8.54 -3.45
CA SER A 69 16.73 -9.11 -2.14
C SER A 69 15.32 -9.72 -2.02
N ILE A 70 15.17 -10.67 -1.09
CA ILE A 70 13.84 -11.24 -0.74
C ILE A 70 12.86 -10.15 -0.33
N MET A 71 13.34 -9.12 0.39
CA MET A 71 12.52 -7.97 0.76
C MET A 71 12.02 -7.22 -0.48
N ALA A 72 12.91 -6.92 -1.44
CA ALA A 72 12.53 -6.22 -2.67
C ALA A 72 11.52 -7.03 -3.49
N ALA A 73 11.72 -8.35 -3.60
CA ALA A 73 10.76 -9.24 -4.25
C ALA A 73 9.39 -9.23 -3.56
N ALA A 74 9.35 -9.24 -2.23
CA ALA A 74 8.10 -9.23 -1.47
C ALA A 74 7.33 -7.91 -1.62
N VAL A 75 8.02 -6.76 -1.56
CA VAL A 75 7.41 -5.44 -1.76
C VAL A 75 6.89 -5.29 -3.20
N ALA A 76 7.73 -5.60 -4.19
CA ALA A 76 7.35 -5.52 -5.59
C ALA A 76 6.12 -6.41 -5.91
N ALA A 77 6.10 -7.64 -5.39
CA ALA A 77 4.95 -8.53 -5.55
C ALA A 77 3.69 -8.02 -4.85
N HIS A 78 3.82 -7.36 -3.69
CA HIS A 78 2.69 -6.74 -2.98
C HIS A 78 2.05 -5.63 -3.83
N GLU A 79 2.85 -4.71 -4.38
CA GLU A 79 2.35 -3.63 -5.24
C GLU A 79 1.71 -4.18 -6.53
N CYS A 80 2.27 -5.25 -7.10
CA CYS A 80 1.63 -5.98 -8.19
C CYS A 80 0.32 -6.65 -7.75
N GLY A 81 0.20 -7.08 -6.50
CA GLY A 81 -1.06 -7.56 -5.92
C GLY A 81 -2.19 -6.53 -6.07
N HIS A 82 -1.92 -5.24 -5.84
CA HIS A 82 -2.88 -4.15 -6.07
C HIS A 82 -3.20 -3.96 -7.58
N ALA A 83 -2.21 -4.11 -8.45
CA ALA A 83 -2.46 -4.07 -9.90
C ALA A 83 -3.38 -5.22 -10.34
N VAL A 84 -3.19 -6.43 -9.81
CA VAL A 84 -4.06 -7.59 -10.07
C VAL A 84 -5.47 -7.36 -9.51
N GLN A 85 -5.61 -6.79 -8.33
CA GLN A 85 -6.91 -6.39 -7.77
C GLN A 85 -7.64 -5.41 -8.69
N HIS A 86 -6.93 -4.41 -9.19
CA HIS A 86 -7.49 -3.41 -10.10
C HIS A 86 -7.92 -4.05 -11.43
N ALA A 87 -7.06 -4.87 -12.03
CA ALA A 87 -7.36 -5.58 -13.29
C ALA A 87 -8.57 -6.53 -13.17
N ARG A 88 -8.80 -7.09 -11.96
CA ARG A 88 -9.94 -7.98 -11.65
C ARG A 88 -11.16 -7.23 -11.10
N ALA A 89 -11.18 -5.90 -11.14
CA ALA A 89 -12.25 -5.05 -10.63
C ALA A 89 -12.66 -5.39 -9.18
N TYR A 90 -11.67 -5.62 -8.31
CA TYR A 90 -11.91 -5.97 -6.89
C TYR A 90 -12.63 -4.84 -6.17
N ALA A 91 -13.90 -5.07 -5.81
CA ALA A 91 -14.80 -4.04 -5.31
C ALA A 91 -14.27 -3.27 -4.06
N PRO A 92 -13.63 -3.91 -3.05
CA PRO A 92 -13.05 -3.18 -1.92
C PRO A 92 -11.95 -2.19 -2.31
N LEU A 93 -11.11 -2.51 -3.32
CA LEU A 93 -10.09 -1.58 -3.83
C LEU A 93 -10.73 -0.35 -4.49
N THR A 94 -11.77 -0.56 -5.28
CA THR A 94 -12.51 0.54 -5.92
C THR A 94 -13.17 1.45 -4.88
N LEU A 95 -13.76 0.87 -3.84
CA LEU A 95 -14.35 1.62 -2.73
C LEU A 95 -13.28 2.44 -1.99
N ARG A 96 -12.15 1.80 -1.62
CA ARG A 96 -11.00 2.48 -1.01
C ARG A 96 -10.55 3.68 -1.84
N SER A 97 -10.34 3.49 -3.14
CA SER A 97 -9.85 4.54 -4.04
C SER A 97 -10.79 5.75 -4.12
N LYS A 98 -12.10 5.53 -4.09
CA LYS A 98 -13.12 6.60 -4.06
C LYS A 98 -13.16 7.34 -2.73
N LEU A 99 -12.86 6.67 -1.62
CA LEU A 99 -12.89 7.24 -0.27
C LEU A 99 -11.61 8.00 0.09
N VAL A 100 -10.47 7.68 -0.52
CA VAL A 100 -9.16 8.31 -0.23
C VAL A 100 -9.22 9.84 -0.22
N PRO A 101 -9.75 10.55 -1.23
CA PRO A 101 -9.75 12.02 -1.21
C PRO A 101 -10.58 12.58 -0.06
N VAL A 102 -11.73 11.96 0.26
CA VAL A 102 -12.60 12.39 1.36
C VAL A 102 -11.92 12.19 2.70
N VAL A 103 -11.31 11.02 2.91
CA VAL A 103 -10.62 10.68 4.16
C VAL A 103 -9.34 11.49 4.33
N SER A 104 -8.61 11.77 3.26
CA SER A 104 -7.41 12.63 3.31
C SER A 104 -7.77 14.04 3.76
N PHE A 105 -8.84 14.62 3.22
CA PHE A 105 -9.35 15.91 3.66
C PHE A 105 -9.80 15.86 5.14
N ALA A 106 -10.59 14.87 5.51
CA ALA A 106 -11.05 14.69 6.88
C ALA A 106 -9.88 14.55 7.87
N SER A 107 -8.86 13.75 7.54
CA SER A 107 -7.67 13.54 8.40
C SER A 107 -6.87 14.82 8.61
N GLN A 108 -6.78 15.68 7.62
CA GLN A 108 -6.05 16.95 7.70
C GLN A 108 -6.67 17.90 8.75
N TRP A 109 -8.00 17.94 8.82
CA TRP A 109 -8.73 18.85 9.72
C TRP A 109 -9.08 18.22 11.07
N MET A 110 -9.11 16.90 11.18
CA MET A 110 -9.53 16.14 12.36
C MET A 110 -8.81 16.60 13.64
N THR A 111 -7.49 16.70 13.61
CA THR A 111 -6.68 17.07 14.80
C THR A 111 -7.01 18.47 15.29
N TRP A 112 -7.16 19.43 14.37
CA TRP A 112 -7.49 20.81 14.69
C TRP A 112 -8.92 20.94 15.24
N LEU A 113 -9.88 20.22 14.67
CA LEU A 113 -11.26 20.19 15.15
C LEU A 113 -11.39 19.55 16.53
N LEU A 114 -10.67 18.47 16.81
CA LEU A 114 -10.65 17.85 18.14
C LEU A 114 -10.02 18.79 19.15
N LEU A 115 -8.89 19.41 18.84
CA LEU A 115 -8.23 20.35 19.74
C LEU A 115 -9.10 21.57 20.04
N ALA A 116 -9.65 22.20 19.01
CA ALA A 116 -10.58 23.33 19.16
C ALA A 116 -11.85 22.92 19.93
N GLY A 117 -12.37 21.73 19.67
CA GLY A 117 -13.55 21.19 20.34
C GLY A 117 -13.34 20.95 21.85
N ILE A 118 -12.13 20.56 22.25
CA ILE A 118 -11.79 20.43 23.67
C ILE A 118 -11.64 21.80 24.33
N LEU A 119 -10.96 22.75 23.66
CA LEU A 119 -10.71 24.08 24.21
C LEU A 119 -11.99 24.93 24.30
N LEU A 120 -12.93 24.74 23.38
CA LEU A 120 -14.18 25.49 23.27
C LEU A 120 -15.42 24.65 23.64
N LEU A 121 -15.24 23.66 24.52
CA LEU A 121 -16.30 22.69 24.84
C LEU A 121 -17.57 23.36 25.39
N GLU A 122 -17.43 24.35 26.28
CA GLU A 122 -18.60 25.04 26.87
C GLU A 122 -19.38 25.90 25.85
N PRO A 123 -18.72 26.82 25.07
CA PRO A 123 -19.44 27.65 24.11
C PRO A 123 -19.83 26.92 22.81
N PHE A 124 -19.07 25.90 22.36
CA PHE A 124 -19.27 25.26 21.07
C PHE A 124 -19.06 23.74 21.10
N PRO A 125 -19.89 22.96 21.80
CA PRO A 125 -19.74 21.49 21.89
C PRO A 125 -19.84 20.78 20.52
N GLN A 126 -20.44 21.42 19.52
CA GLN A 126 -20.59 20.90 18.16
C GLN A 126 -19.23 20.69 17.45
N LEU A 127 -18.20 21.45 17.82
CA LEU A 127 -16.84 21.29 17.26
C LEU A 127 -16.24 19.95 17.66
N LEU A 128 -16.38 19.57 18.93
CA LEU A 128 -15.89 18.27 19.40
C LEU A 128 -16.65 17.13 18.72
N PHE A 129 -17.98 17.26 18.61
CA PHE A 129 -18.81 16.28 17.94
C PHE A 129 -18.40 16.09 16.46
N ALA A 130 -18.15 17.18 15.72
CA ALA A 130 -17.65 17.12 14.35
C ALA A 130 -16.28 16.41 14.27
N GLY A 131 -15.36 16.71 15.19
CA GLY A 131 -14.07 16.03 15.26
C GLY A 131 -14.20 14.53 15.51
N ILE A 132 -15.11 14.10 16.37
CA ILE A 132 -15.40 12.68 16.65
C ILE A 132 -15.97 11.99 15.39
N ILE A 133 -16.85 12.63 14.64
CA ILE A 133 -17.38 12.09 13.38
C ILE A 133 -16.24 11.87 12.38
N LEU A 134 -15.35 12.85 12.19
CA LEU A 134 -14.21 12.71 11.29
C LEU A 134 -13.27 11.59 11.75
N PHE A 135 -13.04 11.45 13.05
CA PHE A 135 -12.27 10.34 13.60
C PHE A 135 -12.92 8.98 13.32
N ALA A 136 -14.23 8.87 13.51
CA ALA A 136 -14.98 7.64 13.21
C ALA A 136 -14.91 7.29 11.71
N MET A 137 -14.98 8.28 10.82
CA MET A 137 -14.84 8.07 9.37
C MET A 137 -13.45 7.55 8.99
N THR A 138 -12.37 8.09 9.56
CA THR A 138 -11.00 7.62 9.30
C THR A 138 -10.78 6.20 9.83
N THR A 139 -11.38 5.87 10.97
CA THR A 139 -11.36 4.53 11.54
C THR A 139 -12.11 3.53 10.65
N LEU A 140 -13.31 3.88 10.20
CA LEU A 140 -14.08 3.05 9.26
C LEU A 140 -13.31 2.80 7.95
N PHE A 141 -12.64 3.82 7.43
CA PHE A 141 -11.79 3.67 6.25
C PHE A 141 -10.66 2.65 6.47
N SER A 142 -10.08 2.60 7.67
CA SER A 142 -9.05 1.60 8.01
C SER A 142 -9.60 0.18 7.95
N PHE A 143 -10.83 -0.06 8.38
CA PHE A 143 -11.50 -1.36 8.24
C PHE A 143 -11.80 -1.73 6.78
N ILE A 144 -12.10 -0.76 5.92
CA ILE A 144 -12.28 -0.99 4.47
C ILE A 144 -10.93 -1.29 3.80
N THR A 145 -9.86 -0.62 4.24
CA THR A 145 -8.52 -0.79 3.67
C THR A 145 -7.89 -2.13 4.04
N LEU A 146 -8.13 -2.63 5.25
CA LEU A 146 -7.50 -3.85 5.76
C LEU A 146 -7.71 -5.09 4.86
N PRO A 147 -8.92 -5.44 4.42
CA PRO A 147 -9.12 -6.56 3.50
C PRO A 147 -8.43 -6.37 2.14
N VAL A 148 -8.28 -5.15 1.66
CA VAL A 148 -7.54 -4.85 0.42
C VAL A 148 -6.06 -5.20 0.58
N GLU A 149 -5.45 -4.77 1.67
CA GLU A 149 -4.04 -5.04 1.99
C GLU A 149 -3.77 -6.53 2.23
N ILE A 150 -4.69 -7.21 2.94
CA ILE A 150 -4.59 -8.65 3.18
C ILE A 150 -4.69 -9.43 1.87
N ASP A 151 -5.62 -9.09 0.98
CA ASP A 151 -5.79 -9.78 -0.30
C ASP A 151 -4.60 -9.51 -1.24
N ALA A 152 -4.08 -8.28 -1.32
CA ALA A 152 -2.87 -7.97 -2.09
C ALA A 152 -1.67 -8.80 -1.60
N SER A 153 -1.46 -8.85 -0.28
CA SER A 153 -0.41 -9.67 0.34
C SER A 153 -0.59 -11.16 0.09
N LYS A 154 -1.81 -11.68 0.14
CA LYS A 154 -2.09 -13.09 -0.20
C LYS A 154 -1.74 -13.42 -1.64
N ARG A 155 -2.12 -12.56 -2.59
CA ARG A 155 -1.77 -12.71 -4.02
C ARG A 155 -0.26 -12.74 -4.22
N ALA A 156 0.45 -11.83 -3.59
CA ALA A 156 1.91 -11.76 -3.61
C ALA A 156 2.54 -13.07 -3.07
N LEU A 157 2.11 -13.52 -1.90
CA LEU A 157 2.64 -14.74 -1.27
C LEU A 157 2.38 -16.00 -2.09
N VAL A 158 1.16 -16.16 -2.60
CA VAL A 158 0.80 -17.31 -3.45
C VAL A 158 1.67 -17.34 -4.70
N TRP A 159 1.83 -16.19 -5.37
CA TRP A 159 2.64 -16.11 -6.58
C TRP A 159 4.13 -16.32 -6.29
N LEU A 160 4.70 -15.70 -5.25
CA LEU A 160 6.11 -15.89 -4.87
C LEU A 160 6.42 -17.34 -4.53
N SER A 161 5.52 -18.02 -3.80
CA SER A 161 5.67 -19.44 -3.46
C SER A 161 5.63 -20.33 -4.70
N ALA A 162 4.78 -20.01 -5.67
CA ALA A 162 4.66 -20.77 -6.92
C ALA A 162 5.84 -20.51 -7.89
N SER A 163 6.40 -19.30 -7.87
CA SER A 163 7.48 -18.89 -8.76
C SER A 163 8.87 -19.39 -8.35
N GLY A 164 9.04 -19.87 -7.10
CA GLY A 164 10.31 -20.33 -6.57
C GLY A 164 11.39 -19.24 -6.38
N ILE A 165 11.01 -17.96 -6.46
CA ILE A 165 11.95 -16.83 -6.39
C ILE A 165 12.52 -16.66 -4.96
N THR A 166 11.78 -17.08 -3.95
CA THR A 166 12.13 -16.91 -2.54
C THR A 166 12.60 -18.20 -1.85
N ASN A 167 12.86 -19.24 -2.60
CA ASN A 167 13.36 -20.52 -2.10
C ASN A 167 14.89 -20.57 -2.07
#